data_7a641b39b14b964f916eb72df0aa6dab
#
_entry.id   7a641b39b14b964f916eb72df0aa6dab
#
_cell.length_a   1.000
_cell.length_b   1.000
_cell.length_c   1.000
_cell.angle_alpha   90.00
_cell.angle_beta   90.00
_cell.angle_gamma   90.00
#
_symmetry.space_group_name_H-M   'P 1'
#
loop_
_entity.id
_entity.type
_entity.pdbx_description
1 polymer ?
#
loop_
_entity_poly.entity_id
_entity_poly.type
_entity_poly.pdbx_seq_one_letter_code
_entity_poly.pdbx_strand_id
1 'polypeptide(L)'
;MAREDYEVVIGLEVHAELSTKTKIFCNCSTEFGGMPNTHTCPICMAMPGTLPVLNEKVVEYAVKAGLATNCSISKDSKNDRKNYFYPDLPKSYQISQFDKPLCNNGYIEIEEDAGKLNHNEFSEGSLVDLNRAGVPLIEIVSEPDLRSAKEADAYLKKLKSTLEYIEVSD
;
A
#
# COMPACT_ATOMS: atom_id res chain seq x y z
N MET A 1 -19.30 -25.03 -21.19
CA MET A 1 -19.34 -25.17 -19.72
C MET A 1 -20.30 -24.12 -19.20
N ALA A 2 -21.28 -24.50 -18.40
CA ALA A 2 -22.25 -23.56 -17.83
C ALA A 2 -21.55 -22.71 -16.73
N ARG A 3 -22.07 -21.49 -16.49
CA ARG A 3 -21.52 -20.58 -15.47
C ARG A 3 -21.59 -21.15 -14.04
N GLU A 4 -22.48 -22.13 -13.87
CA GLU A 4 -22.72 -22.88 -12.62
C GLU A 4 -21.60 -23.86 -12.24
N ASP A 5 -20.67 -24.15 -13.19
CA ASP A 5 -19.54 -25.05 -12.97
C ASP A 5 -18.34 -24.34 -12.28
N TYR A 6 -18.45 -23.04 -11.96
CA TYR A 6 -17.35 -22.23 -11.40
C TYR A 6 -17.74 -21.57 -10.09
N GLU A 7 -16.89 -21.70 -9.08
CA GLU A 7 -16.95 -20.90 -7.85
C GLU A 7 -16.13 -19.63 -8.01
N VAL A 8 -16.67 -18.48 -7.61
CA VAL A 8 -15.94 -17.21 -7.57
C VAL A 8 -15.07 -17.20 -6.32
N VAL A 9 -13.78 -16.91 -6.51
CA VAL A 9 -12.79 -16.79 -5.45
C VAL A 9 -12.02 -15.49 -5.66
N ILE A 10 -12.06 -14.58 -4.69
CA ILE A 10 -11.47 -13.23 -4.79
C ILE A 10 -10.50 -13.02 -3.64
N GLY A 11 -9.24 -12.72 -3.96
CA GLY A 11 -8.26 -12.12 -3.07
C GLY A 11 -7.98 -10.69 -3.51
N LEU A 12 -7.67 -9.81 -2.57
CA LEU A 12 -7.38 -8.41 -2.81
C LEU A 12 -5.98 -8.05 -2.32
N GLU A 13 -5.30 -7.21 -3.09
CA GLU A 13 -4.07 -6.53 -2.71
C GLU A 13 -4.35 -5.03 -2.72
N VAL A 14 -4.25 -4.40 -1.56
CA VAL A 14 -4.60 -2.99 -1.37
C VAL A 14 -3.37 -2.23 -0.95
N HIS A 15 -3.03 -1.17 -1.69
CA HIS A 15 -2.00 -0.22 -1.31
C HIS A 15 -2.63 1.00 -0.64
N ALA A 16 -2.19 1.31 0.58
CA ALA A 16 -2.59 2.53 1.29
C ALA A 16 -1.37 3.42 1.48
N GLU A 17 -1.42 4.63 0.94
CA GLU A 17 -0.39 5.66 1.17
C GLU A 17 -0.52 6.19 2.61
N LEU A 18 0.61 6.31 3.31
CA LEU A 18 0.62 6.75 4.70
C LEU A 18 0.79 8.27 4.80
N SER A 19 -0.01 8.91 5.63
CA SER A 19 -0.03 10.37 5.87
C SER A 19 1.20 10.86 6.66
N THR A 20 2.41 10.52 6.18
CA THR A 20 3.67 10.97 6.78
C THR A 20 4.18 12.25 6.11
N LYS A 21 4.96 13.06 6.83
CA LYS A 21 5.57 14.28 6.29
C LYS A 21 6.76 14.02 5.37
N THR A 22 7.39 12.86 5.50
CA THR A 22 8.58 12.48 4.74
C THR A 22 8.44 11.08 4.17
N LYS A 23 9.20 10.81 3.12
CA LYS A 23 9.24 9.51 2.44
C LYS A 23 9.69 8.38 3.37
N ILE A 24 9.47 7.13 2.94
CA ILE A 24 9.74 5.94 3.76
C ILE A 24 11.24 5.76 4.07
N PHE A 25 12.13 6.13 3.16
CA PHE A 25 13.58 5.85 3.28
C PHE A 25 14.47 7.08 3.16
N CYS A 26 13.91 8.30 3.15
CA CYS A 26 14.65 9.56 3.13
C CYS A 26 13.80 10.71 3.66
N ASN A 27 14.40 11.92 3.79
CA ASN A 27 13.75 13.09 4.36
C ASN A 27 13.03 13.97 3.32
N CYS A 28 12.87 13.53 2.08
CA CYS A 28 12.10 14.30 1.10
C CYS A 28 10.64 14.39 1.48
N SER A 29 10.00 15.53 1.15
CA SER A 29 8.58 15.76 1.39
C SER A 29 7.71 14.74 0.65
N THR A 30 6.59 14.38 1.25
CA THR A 30 5.50 13.61 0.64
C THR A 30 4.38 14.51 0.13
N GLU A 31 4.52 15.85 0.25
CA GLU A 31 3.51 16.83 -0.15
C GLU A 31 3.16 16.67 -1.64
N PHE A 32 1.85 16.63 -1.92
CA PHE A 32 1.33 16.51 -3.28
C PHE A 32 1.36 17.87 -4.01
N GLY A 33 1.53 17.84 -5.34
CA GLY A 33 1.40 19.04 -6.19
C GLY A 33 2.66 19.90 -6.32
N GLY A 34 3.82 19.45 -5.84
CA GLY A 34 5.10 20.11 -6.11
C GLY A 34 5.48 20.06 -7.61
N MET A 35 6.38 20.98 -8.04
CA MET A 35 6.92 20.88 -9.41
C MET A 35 7.62 19.53 -9.62
N PRO A 36 7.57 18.95 -10.83
CA PRO A 36 8.18 17.66 -11.10
C PRO A 36 9.64 17.58 -10.66
N ASN A 37 10.01 16.48 -10.00
CA ASN A 37 11.36 16.17 -9.53
C ASN A 37 11.96 17.17 -8.51
N THR A 38 11.13 17.94 -7.78
CA THR A 38 11.61 18.85 -6.71
C THR A 38 11.67 18.17 -5.35
N HIS A 39 10.88 17.12 -5.11
CA HIS A 39 10.88 16.34 -3.88
C HIS A 39 11.77 15.09 -4.02
N THR A 40 13.01 15.27 -4.45
CA THR A 40 13.96 14.19 -4.70
C THR A 40 15.30 14.45 -4.01
N CYS A 41 16.02 13.38 -3.68
CA CYS A 41 17.37 13.43 -3.12
C CYS A 41 18.19 12.24 -3.63
N PRO A 42 19.52 12.22 -3.41
CA PRO A 42 20.36 11.10 -3.83
C PRO A 42 19.85 9.72 -3.39
N ILE A 43 19.20 9.61 -2.22
CA ILE A 43 18.68 8.33 -1.71
C ILE A 43 17.49 7.83 -2.53
N CYS A 44 16.44 8.64 -2.71
CA CYS A 44 15.27 8.21 -3.48
C CYS A 44 15.54 8.13 -5.00
N MET A 45 16.57 8.85 -5.47
CA MET A 45 17.11 8.75 -6.85
C MET A 45 18.06 7.56 -7.05
N ALA A 46 18.36 6.80 -6.00
CA ALA A 46 19.26 5.64 -6.04
C ALA A 46 20.68 5.95 -6.53
N MET A 47 21.22 7.10 -6.15
CA MET A 47 22.59 7.47 -6.50
C MET A 47 23.60 6.48 -5.88
N PRO A 48 24.71 6.18 -6.54
CA PRO A 48 25.73 5.29 -6.01
C PRO A 48 26.21 5.69 -4.62
N GLY A 49 26.33 4.72 -3.72
CA GLY A 49 26.82 4.92 -2.34
C GLY A 49 25.76 5.37 -1.35
N THR A 50 24.51 5.56 -1.76
CA THR A 50 23.41 5.91 -0.84
C THR A 50 22.71 4.67 -0.30
N LEU A 51 22.28 4.75 0.97
CA LEU A 51 21.53 3.69 1.65
C LEU A 51 20.20 4.23 2.19
N PRO A 52 19.12 3.44 2.09
CA PRO A 52 17.83 3.80 2.68
C PRO A 52 17.90 3.77 4.21
N VAL A 53 17.19 4.71 4.85
CA VAL A 53 16.98 4.75 6.30
C VAL A 53 15.49 4.77 6.58
N LEU A 54 14.99 3.76 7.29
CA LEU A 54 13.56 3.58 7.55
C LEU A 54 13.01 4.70 8.43
N ASN A 55 11.90 5.28 8.00
CA ASN A 55 11.16 6.29 8.74
C ASN A 55 10.38 5.64 9.89
N GLU A 56 10.69 6.02 11.13
CA GLU A 56 10.05 5.50 12.35
C GLU A 56 8.52 5.69 12.34
N LYS A 57 8.04 6.82 11.81
CA LYS A 57 6.59 7.11 11.72
C LYS A 57 5.84 6.14 10.81
N VAL A 58 6.49 5.62 9.78
CA VAL A 58 5.94 4.57 8.92
C VAL A 58 5.71 3.28 9.70
N VAL A 59 6.66 2.91 10.56
CA VAL A 59 6.52 1.71 11.42
C VAL A 59 5.37 1.91 12.42
N GLU A 60 5.29 3.08 13.05
CA GLU A 60 4.18 3.42 13.96
C GLU A 60 2.82 3.29 13.25
N TYR A 61 2.70 3.84 12.06
CA TYR A 61 1.46 3.79 11.28
C TYR A 61 1.12 2.38 10.80
N ALA A 62 2.10 1.59 10.39
CA ALA A 62 1.91 0.21 10.03
C ALA A 62 1.43 -0.64 11.24
N VAL A 63 1.99 -0.39 12.44
CA VAL A 63 1.52 -1.03 13.69
C VAL A 63 0.09 -0.61 14.01
N LYS A 64 -0.24 0.69 13.90
CA LYS A 64 -1.62 1.16 14.12
C LYS A 64 -2.61 0.48 13.17
N ALA A 65 -2.28 0.43 11.87
CA ALA A 65 -3.12 -0.23 10.87
C ALA A 65 -3.27 -1.72 11.18
N GLY A 66 -2.18 -2.41 11.52
CA GLY A 66 -2.21 -3.82 11.92
C GLY A 66 -3.10 -4.08 13.14
N LEU A 67 -2.99 -3.26 14.19
CA LEU A 67 -3.85 -3.38 15.37
C LEU A 67 -5.33 -3.13 15.04
N ALA A 68 -5.62 -2.14 14.20
CA ALA A 68 -6.99 -1.81 13.79
C ALA A 68 -7.62 -2.87 12.87
N THR A 69 -6.81 -3.70 12.22
CA THR A 69 -7.23 -4.84 11.41
C THR A 69 -7.01 -6.18 12.12
N ASN A 70 -6.91 -6.17 13.45
CA ASN A 70 -6.77 -7.36 14.30
C ASN A 70 -5.55 -8.24 14.00
N CYS A 71 -4.48 -7.67 13.45
CA CYS A 71 -3.25 -8.40 13.17
C CYS A 71 -2.45 -8.74 14.43
N SER A 72 -1.74 -9.85 14.36
CA SER A 72 -0.61 -10.12 15.23
C SER A 72 0.60 -9.30 14.78
N ILE A 73 1.17 -8.49 15.68
CA ILE A 73 2.34 -7.65 15.38
C ILE A 73 3.61 -8.45 15.69
N SER A 74 4.46 -8.61 14.68
CA SER A 74 5.75 -9.28 14.82
C SER A 74 6.77 -8.38 15.52
N LYS A 75 7.49 -8.93 16.51
CA LYS A 75 8.63 -8.25 17.16
C LYS A 75 9.92 -8.31 16.33
N ASP A 76 9.97 -9.21 15.38
CA ASP A 76 11.12 -9.45 14.49
C ASP A 76 10.62 -9.56 13.05
N SER A 77 10.77 -8.48 12.29
CA SER A 77 10.39 -8.38 10.89
C SER A 77 11.60 -8.19 9.99
N LYS A 78 11.50 -8.54 8.72
CA LYS A 78 12.59 -8.47 7.75
C LYS A 78 12.18 -7.72 6.50
N ASN A 79 13.06 -6.83 6.04
CA ASN A 79 12.92 -6.20 4.73
C ASN A 79 13.71 -6.98 3.68
N ASP A 80 13.05 -7.25 2.56
CA ASP A 80 13.59 -7.93 1.39
C ASP A 80 13.69 -6.98 0.19
N ARG A 81 14.42 -7.37 -0.86
CA ARG A 81 14.47 -6.64 -2.12
C ARG A 81 13.70 -7.41 -3.18
N LYS A 82 12.66 -6.79 -3.73
CA LYS A 82 11.97 -7.25 -4.93
C LYS A 82 12.61 -6.56 -6.13
N ASN A 83 13.50 -7.24 -6.83
CA ASN A 83 14.25 -6.66 -7.96
C ASN A 83 13.40 -6.69 -9.23
N TYR A 84 13.20 -5.54 -9.84
CA TYR A 84 12.56 -5.38 -11.16
C TYR A 84 12.87 -4.00 -11.73
N PHE A 85 12.67 -3.83 -13.05
CA PHE A 85 12.97 -2.59 -13.76
C PHE A 85 11.68 -1.93 -14.23
N TYR A 86 11.49 -0.68 -13.82
CA TYR A 86 10.39 0.15 -14.30
C TYR A 86 10.85 1.62 -14.40
N PRO A 87 10.32 2.44 -15.35
CA PRO A 87 10.80 3.82 -15.57
C PRO A 87 10.71 4.72 -14.33
N ASP A 88 9.72 4.52 -13.48
CA ASP A 88 9.49 5.27 -12.23
C ASP A 88 10.11 4.64 -10.99
N LEU A 89 10.89 3.58 -11.16
CA LEU A 89 11.61 2.88 -10.09
C LEU A 89 13.14 3.07 -10.22
N PRO A 90 13.70 4.22 -9.80
CA PRO A 90 15.12 4.53 -10.03
C PRO A 90 16.08 3.56 -9.34
N LYS A 91 15.66 2.91 -8.25
CA LYS A 91 16.47 1.92 -7.52
C LYS A 91 16.60 0.58 -8.23
N SER A 92 15.75 0.29 -9.22
CA SER A 92 15.62 -1.04 -9.84
C SER A 92 15.26 -2.17 -8.85
N TYR A 93 14.80 -1.80 -7.67
CA TYR A 93 14.23 -2.71 -6.67
C TYR A 93 13.24 -1.97 -5.77
N GLN A 94 12.29 -2.71 -5.24
CA GLN A 94 11.37 -2.27 -4.19
C GLN A 94 11.76 -2.96 -2.88
N ILE A 95 11.77 -2.22 -1.78
CA ILE A 95 11.89 -2.81 -0.45
C ILE A 95 10.50 -3.28 -0.03
N SER A 96 10.38 -4.54 0.32
CA SER A 96 9.14 -5.18 0.72
C SER A 96 9.37 -6.11 1.91
N GLN A 97 8.31 -6.72 2.42
CA GLN A 97 8.39 -7.78 3.44
C GLN A 97 7.68 -9.01 2.91
N PHE A 98 8.32 -10.16 2.85
CA PHE A 98 7.75 -11.37 2.29
C PHE A 98 7.52 -12.48 3.35
N ASP A 99 8.59 -13.08 3.85
CA ASP A 99 8.51 -14.23 4.78
C ASP A 99 8.35 -13.83 6.26
N LYS A 100 8.72 -12.59 6.61
CA LYS A 100 8.60 -12.05 7.96
C LYS A 100 8.02 -10.63 7.95
N PRO A 101 6.76 -10.45 7.56
CA PRO A 101 6.12 -9.15 7.58
C PRO A 101 5.88 -8.66 9.02
N LEU A 102 5.67 -7.36 9.17
CA LEU A 102 5.39 -6.73 10.46
C LEU A 102 4.03 -7.16 11.02
N CYS A 103 3.02 -7.30 10.16
CA CYS A 103 1.65 -7.60 10.53
C CYS A 103 1.20 -8.89 9.85
N ASN A 104 0.57 -9.81 10.62
CA ASN A 104 0.12 -11.12 10.14
C ASN A 104 -1.23 -11.48 10.74
N ASN A 105 -1.95 -12.40 10.09
CA ASN A 105 -3.16 -13.04 10.59
C ASN A 105 -4.24 -12.03 11.02
N GLY A 106 -4.38 -10.93 10.28
CA GLY A 106 -5.43 -9.95 10.50
C GLY A 106 -6.78 -10.43 9.97
N TYR A 107 -7.85 -9.76 10.41
CA TYR A 107 -9.17 -9.96 9.85
C TYR A 107 -10.02 -8.69 9.98
N ILE A 108 -10.98 -8.54 9.08
CA ILE A 108 -11.99 -7.48 9.11
C ILE A 108 -13.36 -8.15 8.96
N GLU A 109 -14.25 -7.89 9.91
CA GLU A 109 -15.64 -8.34 9.80
C GLU A 109 -16.40 -7.36 8.90
N ILE A 110 -17.10 -7.90 7.89
CA ILE A 110 -17.96 -7.14 6.98
C ILE A 110 -19.39 -7.63 7.06
N GLU A 111 -20.34 -6.70 6.91
CA GLU A 111 -21.74 -7.03 6.73
C GLU A 111 -22.08 -6.95 5.25
N GLU A 112 -22.82 -7.92 4.73
CA GLU A 112 -23.27 -7.93 3.33
C GLU A 112 -24.47 -7.00 3.17
N ASP A 113 -24.24 -5.71 2.80
CA ASP A 113 -25.30 -4.75 2.52
C ASP A 113 -25.39 -4.43 1.01
N ALA A 114 -26.61 -4.15 0.52
CA ALA A 114 -26.92 -4.00 -0.88
C ALA A 114 -26.74 -2.54 -1.36
N GLY A 115 -25.57 -2.16 -1.84
CA GLY A 115 -25.25 -0.82 -2.35
C GLY A 115 -24.95 -0.73 -3.85
N LYS A 116 -25.06 0.47 -4.42
CA LYS A 116 -25.02 0.81 -5.85
C LYS A 116 -23.67 1.39 -6.27
N LEU A 117 -23.12 0.96 -7.44
CA LEU A 117 -21.85 1.39 -8.04
C LEU A 117 -22.03 2.51 -9.09
N ASN A 118 -21.05 3.44 -9.18
CA ASN A 118 -20.85 4.34 -10.31
C ASN A 118 -19.36 4.41 -10.68
N HIS A 119 -19.02 4.23 -11.97
CA HIS A 119 -17.68 4.32 -12.52
C HIS A 119 -17.49 5.56 -13.38
N ASN A 120 -16.25 6.14 -13.37
CA ASN A 120 -15.78 7.04 -14.43
C ASN A 120 -14.30 6.81 -14.75
N GLU A 121 -13.99 6.75 -16.04
CA GLU A 121 -12.69 6.49 -16.64
C GLU A 121 -12.07 7.71 -17.33
N PHE A 122 -10.75 7.66 -17.56
CA PHE A 122 -9.86 8.15 -18.63
C PHE A 122 -8.89 9.31 -18.41
N SER A 123 -7.58 9.01 -18.68
CA SER A 123 -6.77 9.73 -19.71
C SER A 123 -5.41 9.06 -19.95
N GLU A 124 -4.89 9.16 -21.20
CA GLU A 124 -3.66 8.55 -21.68
C GLU A 124 -2.45 9.51 -21.64
N GLY A 125 -1.24 8.96 -21.40
CA GLY A 125 0.04 9.60 -21.58
C GLY A 125 0.87 9.76 -20.30
N SER A 126 2.12 9.21 -20.29
CA SER A 126 2.95 9.14 -19.08
C SER A 126 4.20 10.02 -19.18
N LEU A 127 4.25 11.06 -18.34
CA LEU A 127 5.50 11.74 -17.97
C LEU A 127 5.98 11.18 -16.64
N VAL A 128 7.29 10.83 -16.54
CA VAL A 128 7.85 10.28 -15.31
C VAL A 128 8.16 11.41 -14.33
N ASP A 129 7.39 11.47 -13.25
CA ASP A 129 7.64 12.32 -12.09
C ASP A 129 8.08 11.46 -10.90
N LEU A 130 9.30 11.70 -10.40
CA LEU A 130 9.89 10.97 -9.28
C LEU A 130 9.57 11.58 -7.91
N ASN A 131 8.73 12.61 -7.83
CA ASN A 131 8.29 13.18 -6.56
C ASN A 131 7.60 12.12 -5.69
N ARG A 132 6.87 11.20 -6.28
CA ARG A 132 6.20 10.09 -5.58
C ARG A 132 7.07 8.85 -5.35
N ALA A 133 8.30 8.81 -5.93
CA ALA A 133 9.20 7.68 -5.70
C ALA A 133 9.60 7.59 -4.22
N GLY A 134 9.19 6.50 -3.54
CA GLY A 134 9.44 6.27 -2.11
C GLY A 134 8.44 6.96 -1.17
N VAL A 135 7.26 7.41 -1.64
CA VAL A 135 6.14 7.75 -0.77
C VAL A 135 5.78 6.51 0.06
N PRO A 136 5.61 6.66 1.39
CA PRO A 136 5.34 5.52 2.24
C PRO A 136 3.97 4.90 1.93
N LEU A 137 3.96 3.61 1.71
CA LEU A 137 2.73 2.84 1.59
C LEU A 137 2.81 1.53 2.39
N ILE A 138 1.67 1.04 2.80
CA ILE A 138 1.48 -0.32 3.28
C ILE A 138 0.71 -1.11 2.23
N GLU A 139 1.12 -2.35 2.03
CA GLU A 139 0.43 -3.32 1.20
C GLU A 139 -0.35 -4.27 2.11
N ILE A 140 -1.65 -4.34 1.90
CA ILE A 140 -2.56 -5.18 2.66
C ILE A 140 -3.08 -6.26 1.73
N VAL A 141 -2.64 -7.49 1.95
CA VAL A 141 -3.01 -8.65 1.13
C VAL A 141 -4.04 -9.47 1.88
N SER A 142 -5.21 -9.68 1.27
CA SER A 142 -6.22 -10.57 1.82
C SER A 142 -6.02 -12.01 1.36
N GLU A 143 -6.44 -12.96 2.17
CA GLU A 143 -6.66 -14.32 1.71
C GLU A 143 -7.79 -14.35 0.66
N PRO A 144 -7.87 -15.38 -0.21
CA PRO A 144 -8.87 -15.47 -1.26
C PRO A 144 -10.22 -15.98 -0.70
N ASP A 145 -10.75 -15.29 0.30
CA ASP A 145 -11.93 -15.70 1.07
C ASP A 145 -13.23 -15.09 0.55
N LEU A 146 -13.15 -14.03 -0.26
CA LEU A 146 -14.31 -13.33 -0.80
C LEU A 146 -14.93 -14.11 -1.96
N ARG A 147 -16.27 -14.10 -2.05
CA ARG A 147 -17.02 -14.87 -3.04
C ARG A 147 -17.88 -14.01 -3.97
N SER A 148 -17.98 -12.71 -3.69
CA SER A 148 -18.76 -11.77 -4.49
C SER A 148 -18.10 -10.41 -4.61
N ALA A 149 -18.47 -9.65 -5.66
CA ALA A 149 -18.05 -8.25 -5.82
C ALA A 149 -18.61 -7.35 -4.70
N LYS A 150 -19.74 -7.72 -4.10
CA LYS A 150 -20.33 -6.99 -2.96
C LYS A 150 -19.48 -7.14 -1.70
N GLU A 151 -19.03 -8.34 -1.41
CA GLU A 151 -18.11 -8.59 -0.30
C GLU A 151 -16.79 -7.83 -0.49
N ALA A 152 -16.23 -7.83 -1.71
CA ALA A 152 -15.03 -7.08 -2.04
C ALA A 152 -15.22 -5.56 -1.83
N ASP A 153 -16.35 -5.00 -2.27
CA ASP A 153 -16.69 -3.59 -2.07
C ASP A 153 -16.88 -3.25 -0.57
N ALA A 154 -17.60 -4.10 0.17
CA ALA A 154 -17.80 -3.93 1.61
C ALA A 154 -16.47 -3.97 2.37
N TYR A 155 -15.57 -4.90 2.03
CA TYR A 155 -14.23 -5.00 2.60
C TYR A 155 -13.43 -3.73 2.34
N LEU A 156 -13.36 -3.26 1.09
CA LEU A 156 -12.60 -2.05 0.74
C LEU A 156 -13.13 -0.80 1.44
N LYS A 157 -14.45 -0.62 1.52
CA LYS A 157 -15.07 0.48 2.25
C LYS A 157 -14.75 0.43 3.74
N LYS A 158 -14.85 -0.74 4.35
CA LYS A 158 -14.54 -0.92 5.77
C LYS A 158 -13.06 -0.67 6.05
N LEU A 159 -12.17 -1.21 5.22
CA LEU A 159 -10.74 -0.99 5.33
C LEU A 159 -10.41 0.50 5.21
N LYS A 160 -10.89 1.17 4.16
CA LYS A 160 -10.68 2.61 3.95
C LYS A 160 -11.15 3.41 5.18
N SER A 161 -12.39 3.25 5.61
CA SER A 161 -12.93 3.99 6.76
C SER A 161 -12.16 3.72 8.05
N THR A 162 -11.61 2.53 8.21
CA THR A 162 -10.76 2.18 9.37
C THR A 162 -9.45 2.95 9.33
N LEU A 163 -8.77 2.98 8.18
CA LEU A 163 -7.48 3.68 8.02
C LEU A 163 -7.63 5.20 8.17
N GLU A 164 -8.71 5.78 7.63
CA GLU A 164 -9.06 7.19 7.83
C GLU A 164 -9.34 7.51 9.30
N TYR A 165 -10.13 6.69 9.99
CA TYR A 165 -10.48 6.88 11.40
C TYR A 165 -9.27 6.89 12.34
N ILE A 166 -8.29 6.06 12.07
CA ILE A 166 -7.04 6.02 12.87
C ILE A 166 -5.99 7.03 12.38
N GLU A 167 -6.32 7.89 11.41
CA GLU A 167 -5.45 8.94 10.87
C GLU A 167 -4.11 8.41 10.30
N VAL A 168 -4.15 7.28 9.62
CA VAL A 168 -2.97 6.63 9.01
C VAL A 168 -2.88 6.92 7.53
N SER A 169 -4.01 7.06 6.86
CA SER A 169 -4.18 7.36 5.43
C SER A 169 -5.37 8.28 5.21
N ASP A 170 -5.44 8.93 4.05
CA ASP A 170 -6.56 9.79 3.60
C ASP A 170 -7.63 8.98 2.87
#